data_c3a797c122820da92425a906e72bc5d3
#
_entry.id   c3a797c122820da92425a906e72bc5d3
#
_cell.length_a   1.000
_cell.length_b   1.000
_cell.length_c   1.000
_cell.angle_alpha   90.00
_cell.angle_beta   90.00
_cell.angle_gamma   90.00
#
_symmetry.space_group_name_H-M   'P 1'
#
loop_
_entity.id
_entity.type
_entity.pdbx_description
1 polymer ?
#
loop_
_entity_poly.entity_id
_entity_poly.type
_entity_poly.pdbx_seq_one_letter_code
_entity_poly.pdbx_strand_id
1 'polypeptide(L)'
;VGKPSGEDQQLQQAQTSLAGIMGQTASQSAQEGGTLFNLALPGLQQATSYYGKLASGDPNALATANAPAIQSITGQSNQQLQNIMQNSPRGGARDLAISDADLSKGAQISNLTTGSYTNAFGSLAGLGGQNAGAANAATGTGLQGMNAAANQYGNLQELNNQQKATQLGAVTSLAGAGASIAGGI
;
A
#
# COMPACT_ATOMS: atom_id res chain seq x y z
N VAL A 1 52.13 -7.21 21.96
CA VAL A 1 50.83 -7.03 21.24
C VAL A 1 50.90 -7.95 20.05
N GLY A 2 50.24 -9.15 20.11
CA GLY A 2 50.25 -10.14 19.04
C GLY A 2 49.51 -9.56 17.78
N LYS A 3 50.04 -9.80 16.58
CA LYS A 3 49.35 -9.54 15.33
C LYS A 3 48.05 -10.39 15.34
N PRO A 4 46.94 -9.81 14.87
CA PRO A 4 45.69 -10.58 14.74
C PRO A 4 45.98 -11.81 13.87
N SER A 5 45.45 -12.95 14.27
CA SER A 5 45.61 -14.21 13.54
C SER A 5 44.91 -14.10 12.18
N GLY A 6 45.36 -14.88 11.17
CA GLY A 6 44.72 -14.87 9.87
C GLY A 6 43.20 -15.16 9.90
N GLU A 7 42.76 -15.93 10.89
CA GLU A 7 41.36 -16.25 11.17
C GLU A 7 40.57 -15.03 11.64
N ASP A 8 41.18 -14.16 12.48
CA ASP A 8 40.55 -12.93 12.95
C ASP A 8 40.32 -11.93 11.76
N GLN A 9 41.27 -11.91 10.82
CA GLN A 9 41.14 -11.06 9.62
C GLN A 9 40.06 -11.58 8.66
N GLN A 10 39.96 -12.90 8.48
CA GLN A 10 38.90 -13.51 7.67
C GLN A 10 37.53 -13.29 8.29
N LEU A 11 37.39 -13.43 9.60
CA LEU A 11 36.15 -13.17 10.31
C LEU A 11 35.72 -11.70 10.18
N GLN A 12 36.65 -10.77 10.29
CA GLN A 12 36.41 -9.34 10.15
C GLN A 12 36.00 -8.96 8.71
N GLN A 13 36.61 -9.59 7.71
CA GLN A 13 36.22 -9.43 6.31
C GLN A 13 34.82 -10.01 6.01
N ALA A 14 34.52 -11.20 6.56
CA ALA A 14 33.20 -11.80 6.42
C ALA A 14 32.09 -10.96 7.08
N GLN A 15 32.36 -10.38 8.24
CA GLN A 15 31.44 -9.48 8.94
C GLN A 15 31.18 -8.19 8.14
N THR A 16 32.24 -7.61 7.57
CA THR A 16 32.11 -6.39 6.75
C THR A 16 31.34 -6.66 5.45
N SER A 17 31.61 -7.82 4.82
CA SER A 17 30.88 -8.24 3.61
C SER A 17 29.39 -8.50 3.90
N LEU A 18 29.09 -9.16 5.01
CA LEU A 18 27.72 -9.43 5.43
C LEU A 18 26.97 -8.13 5.72
N ALA A 19 27.59 -7.19 6.42
CA ALA A 19 27.03 -5.87 6.67
C ALA A 19 26.73 -5.09 5.37
N GLY A 20 27.64 -5.19 4.39
CA GLY A 20 27.46 -4.61 3.06
C GLY A 20 26.27 -5.21 2.30
N ILE A 21 26.16 -6.53 2.28
CA ILE A 21 25.04 -7.26 1.64
C ILE A 21 23.71 -6.91 2.29
N MET A 22 23.66 -6.83 3.61
CA MET A 22 22.44 -6.49 4.34
C MET A 22 22.00 -5.03 4.08
N GLY A 23 22.97 -4.10 4.03
CA GLY A 23 22.70 -2.71 3.67
C GLY A 23 22.18 -2.57 2.24
N GLN A 24 22.73 -3.33 1.30
CA GLN A 24 22.24 -3.39 -0.08
C GLN A 24 20.82 -4.00 -0.18
N THR A 25 20.56 -5.10 0.50
CA THR A 25 19.25 -5.74 0.49
C THR A 25 18.18 -4.82 1.09
N ALA A 26 18.46 -4.14 2.19
CA ALA A 26 17.54 -3.17 2.79
C ALA A 26 17.26 -1.99 1.85
N SER A 27 18.29 -1.45 1.18
CA SER A 27 18.12 -0.36 0.22
C SER A 27 17.37 -0.80 -1.05
N GLN A 28 17.63 -2.02 -1.55
CA GLN A 28 16.88 -2.59 -2.68
C GLN A 28 15.40 -2.77 -2.34
N SER A 29 15.08 -3.34 -1.19
CA SER A 29 13.68 -3.51 -0.77
C SER A 29 12.95 -2.17 -0.64
N ALA A 30 13.62 -1.13 -0.13
CA ALA A 30 13.05 0.21 -0.06
C ALA A 30 12.85 0.83 -1.46
N GLN A 31 13.80 0.61 -2.39
CA GLN A 31 13.68 1.07 -3.78
C GLN A 31 12.58 0.34 -4.55
N GLU A 32 12.46 -0.98 -4.40
CA GLU A 32 11.40 -1.78 -5.03
C GLU A 32 10.02 -1.37 -4.53
N GLY A 33 9.85 -1.15 -3.22
CA GLY A 33 8.62 -0.62 -2.64
C GLY A 33 8.28 0.77 -3.19
N GLY A 34 9.27 1.66 -3.29
CA GLY A 34 9.11 2.98 -3.89
C GLY A 34 8.78 2.93 -5.39
N THR A 35 9.38 2.01 -6.13
CA THR A 35 9.13 1.84 -7.57
C THR A 35 7.71 1.33 -7.83
N LEU A 36 7.25 0.33 -7.07
CA LEU A 36 5.88 -0.19 -7.15
C LEU A 36 4.85 0.89 -6.78
N PHE A 37 5.12 1.67 -5.74
CA PHE A 37 4.28 2.79 -5.35
C PHE A 37 4.21 3.86 -6.45
N ASN A 38 5.34 4.25 -7.03
CA ASN A 38 5.40 5.23 -8.11
C ASN A 38 4.72 4.74 -9.39
N LEU A 39 4.73 3.45 -9.66
CA LEU A 39 4.03 2.85 -10.79
C LEU A 39 2.50 2.88 -10.59
N ALA A 40 2.03 2.68 -9.36
CA ALA A 40 0.62 2.73 -9.02
C ALA A 40 0.07 4.16 -8.86
N LEU A 41 0.93 5.13 -8.55
CA LEU A 41 0.56 6.52 -8.25
C LEU A 41 -0.26 7.20 -9.36
N PRO A 42 0.08 7.10 -10.67
CA PRO A 42 -0.72 7.73 -11.73
C PRO A 42 -2.13 7.18 -11.81
N GLY A 43 -2.31 5.86 -11.64
CA GLY A 43 -3.63 5.22 -11.62
C GLY A 43 -4.47 5.67 -10.43
N LEU A 44 -3.85 5.77 -9.25
CA LEU A 44 -4.49 6.28 -8.04
C LEU A 44 -4.88 7.75 -8.18
N GLN A 45 -4.03 8.59 -8.76
CA GLN A 45 -4.33 10.00 -9.00
C GLN A 45 -5.50 10.17 -9.97
N GLN A 46 -5.53 9.40 -11.06
CA GLN A 46 -6.64 9.39 -12.00
C GLN A 46 -7.94 8.95 -11.35
N ALA A 47 -7.93 7.85 -10.60
CA ALA A 47 -9.10 7.35 -9.89
C ALA A 47 -9.59 8.37 -8.84
N THR A 48 -8.70 8.93 -8.04
CA THR A 48 -9.03 9.96 -7.04
C THR A 48 -9.62 11.21 -7.69
N SER A 49 -9.05 11.66 -8.81
CA SER A 49 -9.57 12.80 -9.56
C SER A 49 -10.97 12.52 -10.13
N TYR A 50 -11.18 11.34 -10.72
CA TYR A 50 -12.47 10.92 -11.26
C TYR A 50 -13.55 10.82 -10.18
N TYR A 51 -13.29 10.06 -9.14
CA TYR A 51 -14.24 9.92 -8.04
C TYR A 51 -14.42 11.20 -7.23
N GLY A 52 -13.37 12.02 -7.14
CA GLY A 52 -13.44 13.34 -6.51
C GLY A 52 -14.41 14.28 -7.22
N LYS A 53 -14.39 14.31 -8.56
CA LYS A 53 -15.35 15.09 -9.35
C LYS A 53 -16.79 14.58 -9.20
N LEU A 54 -16.98 13.26 -9.20
CA LEU A 54 -18.31 12.67 -8.96
C LEU A 54 -18.80 12.96 -7.54
N ALA A 55 -17.95 12.84 -6.54
CA ALA A 55 -18.27 13.09 -5.13
C ALA A 55 -18.45 14.59 -4.80
N SER A 56 -17.88 15.50 -5.58
CA SER A 56 -18.14 16.94 -5.47
C SER A 56 -19.44 17.38 -6.15
N GLY A 57 -20.12 16.46 -6.84
CA GLY A 57 -21.35 16.76 -7.54
C GLY A 57 -21.15 17.51 -8.86
N ASP A 58 -19.97 17.40 -9.49
CA ASP A 58 -19.69 18.01 -10.81
C ASP A 58 -20.72 17.51 -11.84
N PRO A 59 -21.56 18.43 -12.39
CA PRO A 59 -22.67 18.02 -13.27
C PRO A 59 -22.17 17.35 -14.55
N ASN A 60 -21.01 17.75 -15.09
CA ASN A 60 -20.45 17.17 -16.30
C ASN A 60 -19.92 15.76 -16.05
N ALA A 61 -19.25 15.54 -14.90
CA ALA A 61 -18.76 14.23 -14.51
C ALA A 61 -19.92 13.27 -14.25
N LEU A 62 -20.96 13.71 -13.54
CA LEU A 62 -22.17 12.92 -13.27
C LEU A 62 -22.94 12.61 -14.57
N ALA A 63 -23.09 13.58 -15.46
CA ALA A 63 -23.74 13.37 -16.74
C ALA A 63 -22.97 12.36 -17.61
N THR A 64 -21.66 12.48 -17.66
CA THR A 64 -20.80 11.54 -18.43
C THR A 64 -20.85 10.14 -17.87
N ALA A 65 -20.72 9.99 -16.55
CA ALA A 65 -20.76 8.69 -15.88
C ALA A 65 -22.11 7.99 -16.02
N ASN A 66 -23.19 8.75 -15.99
CA ASN A 66 -24.56 8.23 -16.05
C ASN A 66 -25.15 8.21 -17.48
N ALA A 67 -24.45 8.73 -18.49
CA ALA A 67 -24.97 8.85 -19.85
C ALA A 67 -25.58 7.55 -20.41
N PRO A 68 -24.94 6.38 -20.31
CA PRO A 68 -25.52 5.14 -20.84
C PRO A 68 -26.83 4.76 -20.14
N ALA A 69 -26.90 4.93 -18.81
CA ALA A 69 -28.07 4.61 -18.02
C ALA A 69 -29.21 5.60 -18.26
N ILE A 70 -28.89 6.90 -18.40
CA ILE A 70 -29.87 7.95 -18.77
C ILE A 70 -30.45 7.67 -20.15
N GLN A 71 -29.62 7.26 -21.13
CA GLN A 71 -30.09 6.87 -22.45
C GLN A 71 -31.07 5.67 -22.38
N SER A 72 -30.73 4.66 -21.60
CA SER A 72 -31.62 3.50 -21.37
C SER A 72 -32.95 3.90 -20.75
N ILE A 73 -32.93 4.69 -19.67
CA ILE A 73 -34.14 5.20 -19.00
C ILE A 73 -34.98 6.03 -19.97
N THR A 74 -34.33 6.88 -20.77
CA THR A 74 -35.03 7.71 -21.76
C THR A 74 -35.67 6.87 -22.87
N GLY A 75 -34.97 5.84 -23.35
CA GLY A 75 -35.48 4.89 -24.33
C GLY A 75 -36.72 4.12 -23.80
N GLN A 76 -36.66 3.63 -22.58
CA GLN A 76 -37.78 2.95 -21.93
C GLN A 76 -38.98 3.88 -21.72
N SER A 77 -38.73 5.11 -21.26
CA SER A 77 -39.76 6.11 -21.07
C SER A 77 -40.45 6.49 -22.43
N ASN A 78 -39.66 6.63 -23.49
CA ASN A 78 -40.22 6.90 -24.82
C ASN A 78 -41.09 5.75 -25.31
N GLN A 79 -40.72 4.50 -25.09
CA GLN A 79 -41.55 3.34 -25.43
C GLN A 79 -42.84 3.33 -24.62
N GLN A 80 -42.76 3.64 -23.31
CA GLN A 80 -43.92 3.72 -22.44
C GLN A 80 -44.91 4.83 -22.91
N LEU A 81 -44.36 6.02 -23.24
CA LEU A 81 -45.15 7.12 -23.78
C LEU A 81 -45.85 6.76 -25.11
N GLN A 82 -45.14 6.06 -26.01
CA GLN A 82 -45.74 5.58 -27.26
C GLN A 82 -46.89 4.57 -26.98
N ASN A 83 -46.69 3.66 -26.06
CA ASN A 83 -47.74 2.73 -25.68
C ASN A 83 -48.97 3.41 -25.05
N ILE A 84 -48.78 4.45 -24.21
CA ILE A 84 -49.87 5.27 -23.67
C ILE A 84 -50.57 6.01 -24.79
N MET A 85 -49.82 6.59 -25.72
CA MET A 85 -50.43 7.32 -26.85
C MET A 85 -51.23 6.46 -27.80
N GLN A 86 -50.81 5.20 -28.01
CA GLN A 86 -51.48 4.25 -28.92
C GLN A 86 -52.69 3.55 -28.26
N ASN A 87 -52.60 3.22 -26.99
CA ASN A 87 -53.56 2.36 -26.33
C ASN A 87 -54.52 3.09 -25.40
N SER A 88 -54.30 4.37 -25.08
CA SER A 88 -55.16 5.15 -24.20
C SER A 88 -56.06 6.09 -24.99
N PRO A 89 -57.40 6.14 -24.70
CA PRO A 89 -58.31 7.09 -25.30
C PRO A 89 -57.85 8.54 -25.00
N ARG A 90 -58.09 9.45 -25.94
CA ARG A 90 -57.79 10.88 -25.77
C ARG A 90 -58.61 11.45 -24.60
N GLY A 91 -58.00 12.19 -23.70
CA GLY A 91 -58.65 12.85 -22.56
C GLY A 91 -57.75 12.86 -21.29
N GLY A 92 -58.31 13.35 -20.21
CA GLY A 92 -57.54 13.62 -18.99
C GLY A 92 -56.83 12.40 -18.38
N ALA A 93 -57.37 11.19 -18.57
CA ALA A 93 -56.73 9.94 -18.11
C ALA A 93 -55.39 9.69 -18.84
N ARG A 94 -55.33 9.97 -20.14
CA ARG A 94 -54.10 9.89 -20.95
C ARG A 94 -53.08 10.93 -20.51
N ASP A 95 -53.51 12.17 -20.27
CA ASP A 95 -52.65 13.26 -19.83
C ASP A 95 -52.06 12.99 -18.46
N LEU A 96 -52.82 12.40 -17.54
CA LEU A 96 -52.35 11.91 -16.24
C LEU A 96 -51.29 10.78 -16.40
N ALA A 97 -51.54 9.82 -17.29
CA ALA A 97 -50.61 8.72 -17.51
C ALA A 97 -49.28 9.21 -18.13
N ILE A 98 -49.29 10.21 -19.00
CA ILE A 98 -48.10 10.88 -19.56
C ILE A 98 -47.33 11.59 -18.44
N SER A 99 -48.02 12.37 -17.62
CA SER A 99 -47.43 13.07 -16.48
C SER A 99 -46.79 12.10 -15.48
N ASP A 100 -47.41 11.00 -15.18
CA ASP A 100 -46.89 9.97 -14.29
C ASP A 100 -45.65 9.28 -14.88
N ALA A 101 -45.64 9.01 -16.19
CA ALA A 101 -44.45 8.49 -16.88
C ALA A 101 -43.27 9.45 -16.85
N ASP A 102 -43.47 10.75 -17.00
CA ASP A 102 -42.44 11.78 -16.93
C ASP A 102 -41.91 11.95 -15.50
N LEU A 103 -42.79 11.93 -14.51
CA LEU A 103 -42.38 11.93 -13.09
C LEU A 103 -41.57 10.69 -12.73
N SER A 104 -41.98 9.51 -13.20
CA SER A 104 -41.24 8.26 -13.00
C SER A 104 -39.85 8.32 -13.62
N LYS A 105 -39.72 8.84 -14.86
CA LYS A 105 -38.43 9.09 -15.52
C LYS A 105 -37.56 10.02 -14.71
N GLY A 106 -38.11 11.14 -14.24
CA GLY A 106 -37.37 12.11 -13.40
C GLY A 106 -36.87 11.48 -12.10
N ALA A 107 -37.72 10.70 -11.44
CA ALA A 107 -37.34 9.97 -10.21
C ALA A 107 -36.22 8.95 -10.45
N GLN A 108 -36.29 8.18 -11.55
CA GLN A 108 -35.26 7.21 -11.91
C GLN A 108 -33.90 7.89 -12.18
N ILE A 109 -33.86 8.99 -12.90
CA ILE A 109 -32.65 9.76 -13.18
C ILE A 109 -32.09 10.37 -11.88
N SER A 110 -32.94 10.90 -11.01
CA SER A 110 -32.54 11.43 -9.71
C SER A 110 -31.93 10.36 -8.82
N ASN A 111 -32.56 9.19 -8.72
CA ASN A 111 -32.04 8.06 -7.94
C ASN A 111 -30.71 7.55 -8.50
N LEU A 112 -30.57 7.47 -9.83
CA LEU A 112 -29.32 7.11 -10.49
C LEU A 112 -28.19 8.08 -10.14
N THR A 113 -28.46 9.38 -10.21
CA THR A 113 -27.50 10.44 -9.91
C THR A 113 -27.07 10.39 -8.44
N THR A 114 -28.04 10.25 -7.54
CA THR A 114 -27.76 10.11 -6.10
C THR A 114 -26.97 8.84 -5.80
N GLY A 115 -27.32 7.72 -6.43
CA GLY A 115 -26.60 6.46 -6.31
C GLY A 115 -25.15 6.58 -6.79
N SER A 116 -24.93 7.23 -7.92
CA SER A 116 -23.57 7.47 -8.46
C SER A 116 -22.74 8.36 -7.55
N TYR A 117 -23.34 9.39 -6.98
CA TYR A 117 -22.70 10.26 -5.98
C TYR A 117 -22.28 9.47 -4.73
N THR A 118 -23.19 8.68 -4.17
CA THR A 118 -22.94 7.88 -2.96
C THR A 118 -21.86 6.81 -3.21
N ASN A 119 -21.93 6.13 -4.35
CA ASN A 119 -20.94 5.13 -4.74
C ASN A 119 -19.55 5.75 -4.97
N ALA A 120 -19.50 6.94 -5.58
CA ALA A 120 -18.24 7.68 -5.76
C ALA A 120 -17.60 8.06 -4.43
N PHE A 121 -18.41 8.48 -3.46
CA PHE A 121 -17.94 8.80 -2.11
C PHE A 121 -17.38 7.56 -1.39
N GLY A 122 -18.09 6.43 -1.47
CA GLY A 122 -17.63 5.15 -0.93
C GLY A 122 -16.32 4.68 -1.58
N SER A 123 -16.21 4.81 -2.91
CA SER A 123 -15.00 4.45 -3.66
C SER A 123 -13.82 5.34 -3.28
N LEU A 124 -14.04 6.64 -3.10
CA LEU A 124 -13.02 7.60 -2.67
C LEU A 124 -12.50 7.26 -1.26
N ALA A 125 -13.40 6.94 -0.33
CA ALA A 125 -13.04 6.51 1.02
C ALA A 125 -12.25 5.18 1.00
N GLY A 126 -12.65 4.23 0.15
CA GLY A 126 -11.96 2.96 -0.04
C GLY A 126 -10.53 3.14 -0.61
N LEU A 127 -10.36 4.01 -1.60
CA LEU A 127 -9.05 4.35 -2.17
C LEU A 127 -8.14 5.01 -1.12
N GLY A 128 -8.69 5.87 -0.26
CA GLY A 128 -7.95 6.47 0.85
C GLY A 128 -7.42 5.42 1.83
N GLY A 129 -8.26 4.44 2.20
CA GLY A 129 -7.87 3.31 3.06
C GLY A 129 -6.81 2.40 2.43
N GLN A 130 -6.95 2.07 1.14
CA GLN A 130 -5.98 1.27 0.40
C GLN A 130 -4.62 1.97 0.29
N ASN A 131 -4.63 3.28 0.05
CA ASN A 131 -3.40 4.08 -0.06
C ASN A 131 -2.65 4.15 1.28
N ALA A 132 -3.38 4.33 2.39
CA ALA A 132 -2.80 4.28 3.73
C ALA A 132 -2.25 2.88 4.06
N GLY A 133 -2.96 1.81 3.67
CA GLY A 133 -2.51 0.43 3.83
C GLY A 133 -1.24 0.12 3.03
N ALA A 134 -1.17 0.55 1.78
CA ALA A 134 0.02 0.36 0.93
C ALA A 134 1.24 1.14 1.45
N ALA A 135 1.04 2.38 1.90
CA ALA A 135 2.10 3.18 2.52
C ALA A 135 2.62 2.54 3.82
N ASN A 136 1.73 2.04 4.67
CA ASN A 136 2.09 1.33 5.90
C ASN A 136 2.82 0.02 5.62
N ALA A 137 2.40 -0.74 4.61
CA ALA A 137 3.07 -1.98 4.22
C ALA A 137 4.50 -1.71 3.70
N ALA A 138 4.68 -0.71 2.84
CA ALA A 138 6.00 -0.32 2.33
C ALA A 138 6.93 0.15 3.48
N THR A 139 6.40 0.97 4.40
CA THR A 139 7.15 1.43 5.57
C THR A 139 7.44 0.28 6.53
N GLY A 140 6.49 -0.62 6.77
CA GLY A 140 6.63 -1.78 7.64
C GLY A 140 7.70 -2.75 7.14
N THR A 141 7.76 -3.02 5.84
CA THR A 141 8.78 -3.88 5.24
C THR A 141 10.18 -3.28 5.40
N GLY A 142 10.32 -1.96 5.19
CA GLY A 142 11.58 -1.25 5.40
C GLY A 142 12.04 -1.30 6.87
N LEU A 143 11.14 -1.08 7.82
CA LEU A 143 11.43 -1.14 9.26
C LEU A 143 11.77 -2.56 9.72
N GLN A 144 11.10 -3.60 9.21
CA GLN A 144 11.44 -4.99 9.51
C GLN A 144 12.84 -5.37 9.01
N GLY A 145 13.21 -4.92 7.81
CA GLY A 145 14.56 -5.10 7.28
C GLY A 145 15.62 -4.42 8.14
N MET A 146 15.38 -3.18 8.58
CA MET A 146 16.29 -2.46 9.48
C MET A 146 16.39 -3.10 10.85
N ASN A 147 15.30 -3.59 11.44
CA ASN A 147 15.32 -4.29 12.72
C ASN A 147 16.04 -5.64 12.64
N ALA A 148 15.86 -6.40 11.56
CA ALA A 148 16.60 -7.63 11.34
C ALA A 148 18.11 -7.36 11.21
N ALA A 149 18.51 -6.32 10.48
CA ALA A 149 19.90 -5.89 10.38
C ALA A 149 20.47 -5.48 11.74
N ALA A 150 19.75 -4.68 12.52
CA ALA A 150 20.16 -4.25 13.85
C ALA A 150 20.36 -5.42 14.83
N ASN A 151 19.45 -6.41 14.82
CA ASN A 151 19.55 -7.61 15.66
C ASN A 151 20.76 -8.47 15.27
N GLN A 152 21.06 -8.62 13.98
CA GLN A 152 22.24 -9.32 13.53
C GLN A 152 23.53 -8.59 13.90
N TYR A 153 23.55 -7.26 13.84
CA TYR A 153 24.68 -6.46 14.33
C TYR A 153 24.91 -6.67 15.84
N GLY A 154 23.86 -6.71 16.64
CA GLY A 154 23.92 -7.00 18.07
C GLY A 154 24.53 -8.37 18.34
N ASN A 155 24.09 -9.40 17.63
CA ASN A 155 24.60 -10.77 17.77
C ASN A 155 26.08 -10.88 17.35
N LEU A 156 26.48 -10.21 16.29
CA LEU A 156 27.88 -10.18 15.84
C LEU A 156 28.80 -9.47 16.84
N GLN A 157 28.34 -8.40 17.46
CA GLN A 157 29.08 -7.68 18.49
C GLN A 157 29.24 -8.54 19.76
N GLU A 158 28.22 -9.32 20.14
CA GLU A 158 28.28 -10.23 21.27
C GLU A 158 29.26 -11.38 21.01
N LEU A 159 29.26 -12.01 19.83
CA LEU A 159 30.23 -13.02 19.41
C LEU A 159 31.66 -12.48 19.44
N ASN A 160 31.88 -11.25 18.96
CA ASN A 160 33.21 -10.63 19.01
C ASN A 160 33.68 -10.38 20.44
N ASN A 161 32.78 -9.97 21.34
CA ASN A 161 33.10 -9.81 22.77
C ASN A 161 33.39 -11.14 23.47
N GLN A 162 32.66 -12.22 23.15
CA GLN A 162 32.93 -13.56 23.66
C GLN A 162 34.28 -14.10 23.19
N GLN A 163 34.63 -13.91 21.92
CA GLN A 163 35.94 -14.30 21.41
C GLN A 163 37.09 -13.54 22.09
N LYS A 164 36.94 -12.22 22.29
CA LYS A 164 37.94 -11.44 23.06
C LYS A 164 38.07 -11.91 24.50
N ALA A 165 36.97 -12.23 25.16
CA ALA A 165 36.98 -12.77 26.52
C ALA A 165 37.69 -14.12 26.57
N THR A 166 37.46 -15.02 25.60
CA THR A 166 38.11 -16.32 25.50
C THR A 166 39.61 -16.17 25.23
N GLN A 167 40.03 -15.26 24.37
CA GLN A 167 41.45 -14.99 24.11
C GLN A 167 42.14 -14.39 25.35
N LEU A 168 41.51 -13.47 26.07
CA LEU A 168 42.06 -12.94 27.31
C LEU A 168 42.19 -14.04 28.39
N GLY A 169 41.18 -14.93 28.51
CA GLY A 169 41.22 -16.06 29.43
C GLY A 169 42.36 -17.04 29.13
N ALA A 170 42.62 -17.31 27.86
CA ALA A 170 43.73 -18.16 27.42
C ALA A 170 45.10 -17.52 27.72
N VAL A 171 45.25 -16.23 27.53
CA VAL A 171 46.51 -15.49 27.85
C VAL A 171 46.75 -15.43 29.33
N THR A 172 45.73 -15.24 30.18
CA THR A 172 45.86 -15.28 31.65
C THR A 172 46.19 -16.67 32.18
N SER A 173 45.67 -17.75 31.60
CA SER A 173 46.00 -19.12 31.98
C SER A 173 47.41 -19.49 31.61
N LEU A 174 47.95 -19.03 30.48
CA LEU A 174 49.35 -19.20 30.07
C LEU A 174 50.32 -18.42 30.99
N ALA A 175 49.95 -17.20 31.36
CA ALA A 175 50.76 -16.41 32.29
C ALA A 175 50.82 -17.03 33.72
N GLY A 176 49.67 -17.62 34.17
CA GLY A 176 49.60 -18.33 35.42
C GLY A 176 50.45 -19.63 35.45
N ALA A 177 50.46 -20.38 34.35
CA ALA A 177 51.28 -21.59 34.21
C ALA A 177 52.78 -21.28 34.12
N GLY A 178 53.16 -20.17 33.50
CA GLY A 178 54.58 -19.71 33.45
C GLY A 178 55.14 -19.32 34.83
N ALA A 179 54.32 -18.71 35.70
CA ALA A 179 54.73 -18.27 37.02
C ALA A 179 54.95 -19.47 38.01
N SER A 180 54.24 -20.58 37.80
CA SER A 180 54.37 -21.79 38.63
C SER A 180 55.64 -22.59 38.32
N ILE A 181 56.26 -22.44 37.17
CA ILE A 181 57.53 -23.10 36.78
C ILE A 181 58.73 -22.32 37.30
N ALA A 182 58.64 -21.01 37.50
CA ALA A 182 59.75 -20.18 37.99
C ALA A 182 59.93 -20.20 39.54
N GLY A 183 59.01 -20.79 40.32
CA GLY A 183 59.05 -20.85 41.76
C GLY A 183 59.50 -22.20 42.32
N GLY A 184 60.02 -23.14 41.50
CA GLY A 184 60.38 -24.51 41.89
C GLY A 184 61.84 -24.86 41.60
N ILE A 185 62.80 -23.99 41.93
CA ILE A 185 64.21 -24.30 41.99
C ILE A 185 64.74 -23.83 43.36
#